data_a6bf34d75f2037224761f5724ff4efbf
#
_entry.id   a6bf34d75f2037224761f5724ff4efbf
#
_cell.length_a   1.000
_cell.length_b   1.000
_cell.length_c   1.000
_cell.angle_alpha   90.00
_cell.angle_beta   90.00
_cell.angle_gamma   90.00
#
_symmetry.space_group_name_H-M   'P 1'
#
loop_
_entity.id
_entity.type
_entity.pdbx_description
1 polymer ?
#
loop_
_entity_poly.entity_id
_entity_poly.type
_entity_poly.pdbx_seq_one_letter_code
_entity_poly.pdbx_strand_id
1 'polypeptide(L)'
;LSTTFSSLSSLQRDTVYDYIIMDEASQVSVETGALALSCAKNAIIVGDTMQLPNVVTEEDKEKLNFIANACLIKPEYDCANMSFLQSICKVIPNVPQTLLREHYRCHPRIINFCNQKFYGGDLVIMTRDKGEEDVICAIRTAKGNHSRSHMNQREIDVIKEEVLPNLSYETDEIGVIAPYNKQVDAVKSALEEDIDVATVHKFQGREKDAIIMTTVDDVITSFSDDPNLLNVAVSRAKSQFYLVVSGNEQPKDCNISDLIAYIA
;
A
#
# COMPACT_ATOMS: atom_id res chain seq x y z
N LEU A 1 11.24 -13.71 -17.42
CA LEU A 1 10.79 -13.17 -16.15
C LEU A 1 11.54 -13.86 -15.00
N SER A 2 11.97 -13.09 -14.00
CA SER A 2 12.67 -13.57 -12.81
C SER A 2 12.37 -12.66 -11.63
N THR A 3 12.55 -13.13 -10.41
CA THR A 3 12.61 -12.24 -9.26
C THR A 3 13.97 -11.52 -9.24
N THR A 4 14.06 -10.36 -8.60
CA THR A 4 15.35 -9.64 -8.44
C THR A 4 16.38 -10.52 -7.75
N PHE A 5 15.98 -11.31 -6.78
CA PHE A 5 16.83 -12.23 -6.03
C PHE A 5 17.40 -13.36 -6.90
N SER A 6 16.63 -13.91 -7.82
CA SER A 6 17.06 -15.04 -8.68
C SER A 6 17.58 -14.60 -10.05
N SER A 7 17.59 -13.31 -10.35
CA SER A 7 17.99 -12.79 -11.67
C SER A 7 19.38 -13.25 -12.09
N LEU A 8 20.39 -13.10 -11.22
CA LEU A 8 21.77 -13.48 -11.51
C LEU A 8 21.94 -15.00 -11.66
N SER A 9 21.28 -15.81 -10.82
CA SER A 9 21.36 -17.27 -10.90
C SER A 9 20.65 -17.85 -12.13
N SER A 10 19.75 -17.09 -12.75
CA SER A 10 19.03 -17.47 -13.96
C SER A 10 19.81 -17.17 -15.24
N LEU A 11 20.94 -16.47 -15.14
CA LEU A 11 21.82 -16.18 -16.28
C LEU A 11 22.75 -17.33 -16.60
N GLN A 12 22.99 -17.56 -17.89
CA GLN A 12 24.13 -18.38 -18.32
C GLN A 12 25.43 -17.64 -18.04
N ARG A 13 26.50 -18.37 -17.75
CA ARG A 13 27.84 -17.79 -17.55
C ARG A 13 28.20 -16.91 -18.76
N ASP A 14 28.75 -15.74 -18.46
CA ASP A 14 29.21 -14.74 -19.45
C ASP A 14 28.10 -14.07 -20.26
N THR A 15 26.83 -14.20 -19.85
CA THR A 15 25.69 -13.49 -20.49
C THR A 15 25.39 -12.22 -19.73
N VAL A 16 25.31 -11.08 -20.42
CA VAL A 16 24.82 -9.79 -19.92
C VAL A 16 23.74 -9.31 -20.86
N TYR A 17 22.55 -9.00 -20.34
CA TYR A 17 21.45 -8.47 -21.13
C TYR A 17 21.71 -7.02 -21.57
N ASP A 18 21.12 -6.60 -22.66
CA ASP A 18 21.16 -5.20 -23.07
C ASP A 18 20.31 -4.32 -22.15
N TYR A 19 19.17 -4.84 -21.71
CA TYR A 19 18.24 -4.14 -20.82
C TYR A 19 17.70 -5.06 -19.72
N ILE A 20 17.53 -4.50 -18.53
CA ILE A 20 16.66 -5.04 -17.47
C ILE A 20 15.50 -4.07 -17.26
N ILE A 21 14.29 -4.60 -17.16
CA ILE A 21 13.11 -3.85 -16.74
C ILE A 21 12.71 -4.38 -15.36
N MET A 22 12.76 -3.50 -14.36
CA MET A 22 12.41 -3.84 -12.99
C MET A 22 11.10 -3.14 -12.65
N ASP A 23 10.06 -3.92 -12.41
CA ASP A 23 8.75 -3.42 -12.01
C ASP A 23 8.59 -3.48 -10.49
N GLU A 24 7.69 -2.68 -9.92
CA GLU A 24 7.44 -2.55 -8.48
C GLU A 24 8.73 -2.27 -7.67
N ALA A 25 9.62 -1.43 -8.19
CA ALA A 25 10.93 -1.19 -7.61
C ALA A 25 10.89 -0.48 -6.23
N SER A 26 9.75 0.07 -5.83
CA SER A 26 9.50 0.54 -4.47
C SER A 26 9.51 -0.58 -3.44
N GLN A 27 9.18 -1.82 -3.84
CA GLN A 27 9.17 -3.00 -2.97
C GLN A 27 10.50 -3.78 -3.02
N VAL A 28 11.45 -3.36 -3.82
CA VAL A 28 12.76 -4.01 -3.97
C VAL A 28 13.74 -3.42 -2.96
N SER A 29 14.46 -4.27 -2.24
CA SER A 29 15.54 -3.83 -1.36
C SER A 29 16.76 -3.36 -2.16
N VAL A 30 17.56 -2.47 -1.59
CA VAL A 30 18.72 -1.87 -2.27
C VAL A 30 19.71 -2.94 -2.73
N GLU A 31 20.01 -3.92 -1.89
CA GLU A 31 20.94 -5.00 -2.18
C GLU A 31 20.47 -5.94 -3.29
N THR A 32 19.17 -6.33 -3.28
CA THR A 32 18.64 -7.20 -4.34
C THR A 32 18.46 -6.46 -5.66
N GLY A 33 18.12 -5.18 -5.60
CA GLY A 33 18.09 -4.31 -6.78
C GLY A 33 19.47 -4.13 -7.42
N ALA A 34 20.51 -3.90 -6.61
CA ALA A 34 21.89 -3.82 -7.08
C ALA A 34 22.35 -5.13 -7.74
N LEU A 35 21.99 -6.28 -7.15
CA LEU A 35 22.25 -7.59 -7.73
C LEU A 35 21.61 -7.74 -9.10
N ALA A 36 20.35 -7.35 -9.25
CA ALA A 36 19.62 -7.41 -10.51
C ALA A 36 20.23 -6.48 -11.58
N LEU A 37 20.68 -5.27 -11.18
CA LEU A 37 21.37 -4.35 -12.10
C LEU A 37 22.64 -4.95 -12.71
N SER A 38 23.34 -5.81 -12.00
CA SER A 38 24.56 -6.46 -12.52
C SER A 38 24.30 -7.38 -13.73
N CYS A 39 23.04 -7.70 -14.01
CA CYS A 39 22.64 -8.59 -15.09
C CYS A 39 22.50 -7.90 -16.45
N ALA A 40 22.57 -6.56 -16.52
CA ALA A 40 22.33 -5.83 -17.77
C ALA A 40 23.18 -4.57 -17.90
N LYS A 41 23.34 -4.09 -19.15
CA LYS A 41 24.05 -2.84 -19.46
C LYS A 41 23.22 -1.60 -19.17
N ASN A 42 21.91 -1.69 -19.34
CA ASN A 42 20.95 -0.61 -19.17
C ASN A 42 19.78 -1.08 -18.31
N ALA A 43 19.15 -0.16 -17.59
CA ALA A 43 18.01 -0.48 -16.74
C ALA A 43 16.84 0.50 -16.95
N ILE A 44 15.62 -0.03 -16.91
CA ILE A 44 14.37 0.72 -16.79
C ILE A 44 13.78 0.32 -15.45
N ILE A 45 13.68 1.30 -14.55
CA ILE A 45 13.18 1.09 -13.19
C ILE A 45 11.78 1.68 -13.09
N VAL A 46 10.80 0.82 -12.85
CA VAL A 46 9.38 1.20 -12.72
C VAL A 46 8.96 1.02 -11.27
N GLY A 47 8.26 2.01 -10.72
CA GLY A 47 7.77 1.96 -9.36
C GLY A 47 7.19 3.30 -8.92
N ASP A 48 6.65 3.33 -7.71
CA ASP A 48 5.97 4.48 -7.15
C ASP A 48 6.44 4.72 -5.71
N THR A 49 7.06 5.85 -5.45
CA THR A 49 7.55 6.22 -4.12
C THR A 49 6.43 6.57 -3.14
N MET A 50 5.21 6.77 -3.63
CA MET A 50 4.00 7.00 -2.83
C MET A 50 3.25 5.69 -2.50
N GLN A 51 3.76 4.54 -2.96
CA GLN A 51 3.30 3.22 -2.54
C GLN A 51 4.23 2.62 -1.48
N LEU A 52 3.81 1.48 -0.91
CA LEU A 52 4.54 0.84 0.18
C LEU A 52 5.97 0.45 -0.26
N PRO A 53 6.99 0.79 0.54
CA PRO A 53 8.36 0.34 0.31
C PRO A 53 8.51 -1.15 0.70
N ASN A 54 9.69 -1.71 0.40
CA ASN A 54 10.07 -3.01 0.92
C ASN A 54 10.04 -3.03 2.45
N VAL A 55 9.58 -4.16 3.01
CA VAL A 55 9.51 -4.33 4.46
C VAL A 55 10.84 -4.85 4.98
N VAL A 56 11.44 -4.13 5.93
CA VAL A 56 12.63 -4.55 6.67
C VAL A 56 12.23 -4.74 8.13
N THR A 57 12.48 -5.93 8.71
CA THR A 57 12.19 -6.19 10.12
C THR A 57 13.11 -5.38 11.03
N GLU A 58 12.70 -5.09 12.26
CA GLU A 58 13.56 -4.34 13.21
C GLU A 58 14.89 -5.09 13.47
N GLU A 59 14.87 -6.42 13.56
CA GLU A 59 16.07 -7.24 13.70
C GLU A 59 17.03 -7.07 12.50
N ASP A 60 16.48 -7.04 11.29
CA ASP A 60 17.29 -6.86 10.08
C ASP A 60 17.78 -5.41 9.95
N LYS A 61 17.00 -4.42 10.35
CA LYS A 61 17.46 -3.02 10.40
C LYS A 61 18.66 -2.83 11.31
N GLU A 62 18.66 -3.46 12.50
CA GLU A 62 19.81 -3.41 13.40
C GLU A 62 21.07 -4.00 12.74
N LYS A 63 20.94 -5.17 12.09
CA LYS A 63 22.05 -5.82 11.38
C LYS A 63 22.55 -4.98 10.20
N LEU A 64 21.63 -4.44 9.38
CA LEU A 64 21.97 -3.60 8.23
C LEU A 64 22.66 -2.32 8.66
N ASN A 65 22.18 -1.66 9.72
CA ASN A 65 22.81 -0.47 10.28
C ASN A 65 24.23 -0.77 10.82
N PHE A 66 24.40 -1.92 11.48
CA PHE A 66 25.74 -2.34 11.94
C PHE A 66 26.69 -2.53 10.75
N ILE A 67 26.27 -3.23 9.70
CA ILE A 67 27.06 -3.44 8.48
C ILE A 67 27.36 -2.11 7.79
N ALA A 68 26.36 -1.25 7.64
CA ALA A 68 26.52 0.05 7.01
C ALA A 68 27.59 0.90 7.70
N ASN A 69 27.58 0.93 9.03
CA ASN A 69 28.59 1.64 9.82
C ASN A 69 29.99 1.00 9.71
N ALA A 70 30.08 -0.33 9.80
CA ALA A 70 31.35 -1.05 9.72
C ALA A 70 31.99 -0.91 8.34
N CYS A 71 31.21 -0.87 7.27
CA CYS A 71 31.68 -0.77 5.88
C CYS A 71 31.69 0.66 5.35
N LEU A 72 31.36 1.67 6.17
CA LEU A 72 31.27 3.09 5.76
C LEU A 72 30.38 3.29 4.53
N ILE A 73 29.24 2.61 4.50
CA ILE A 73 28.24 2.72 3.41
C ILE A 73 27.67 4.13 3.41
N LYS A 74 27.59 4.76 2.23
CA LYS A 74 27.03 6.10 2.10
C LYS A 74 25.50 6.11 2.36
N PRO A 75 24.94 7.21 2.90
CA PRO A 75 23.52 7.30 3.21
C PRO A 75 22.57 7.07 2.03
N GLU A 76 23.03 7.29 0.81
CA GLU A 76 22.25 7.06 -0.41
C GLU A 76 21.97 5.57 -0.68
N TYR A 77 22.71 4.68 0.00
CA TYR A 77 22.58 3.22 -0.09
C TYR A 77 22.05 2.60 1.21
N ASP A 78 21.26 3.34 1.98
CA ASP A 78 20.71 2.88 3.25
C ASP A 78 19.71 1.74 3.06
N CYS A 79 20.18 0.52 3.13
CA CYS A 79 19.37 -0.71 2.98
C CYS A 79 18.35 -0.89 4.10
N ALA A 80 18.54 -0.23 5.25
CA ALA A 80 17.63 -0.37 6.39
C ALA A 80 16.36 0.49 6.26
N ASN A 81 16.46 1.64 5.56
CA ASN A 81 15.40 2.65 5.58
C ASN A 81 14.96 3.11 4.19
N MET A 82 15.55 2.60 3.12
CA MET A 82 15.18 2.97 1.75
C MET A 82 14.91 1.76 0.87
N SER A 83 13.96 1.92 -0.04
CA SER A 83 13.79 1.01 -1.17
C SER A 83 14.85 1.26 -2.25
N PHE A 84 15.01 0.29 -3.14
CA PHE A 84 15.90 0.43 -4.29
C PHE A 84 15.53 1.64 -5.16
N LEU A 85 14.24 1.88 -5.42
CA LEU A 85 13.77 3.05 -6.17
C LEU A 85 14.20 4.36 -5.51
N GLN A 86 14.01 4.49 -4.20
CA GLN A 86 14.43 5.68 -3.44
C GLN A 86 15.96 5.88 -3.49
N SER A 87 16.71 4.78 -3.39
CA SER A 87 18.18 4.82 -3.49
C SER A 87 18.63 5.29 -4.87
N ILE A 88 18.10 4.73 -5.96
CA ILE A 88 18.44 5.14 -7.33
C ILE A 88 18.16 6.63 -7.57
N CYS A 89 17.01 7.13 -7.11
CA CYS A 89 16.67 8.56 -7.25
C CYS A 89 17.66 9.47 -6.49
N LYS A 90 18.22 9.02 -5.38
CA LYS A 90 19.26 9.76 -4.62
C LYS A 90 20.63 9.66 -5.23
N VAL A 91 21.03 8.46 -5.70
CA VAL A 91 22.36 8.21 -6.26
C VAL A 91 22.55 8.87 -7.61
N ILE A 92 21.48 8.95 -8.42
CA ILE A 92 21.52 9.54 -9.76
C ILE A 92 20.58 10.75 -9.82
N PRO A 93 21.02 11.94 -9.38
CA PRO A 93 20.13 13.10 -9.19
C PRO A 93 19.46 13.60 -10.46
N ASN A 94 19.99 13.28 -11.64
CA ASN A 94 19.43 13.69 -12.95
C ASN A 94 19.00 12.46 -13.77
N VAL A 95 18.66 11.35 -13.11
CA VAL A 95 18.10 10.20 -13.85
C VAL A 95 16.84 10.62 -14.59
N PRO A 96 16.71 10.30 -15.89
CA PRO A 96 15.48 10.60 -16.63
C PRO A 96 14.29 9.94 -15.96
N GLN A 97 13.27 10.73 -15.62
CA GLN A 97 12.05 10.25 -14.97
C GLN A 97 10.84 10.62 -15.82
N THR A 98 9.93 9.68 -15.98
CA THR A 98 8.66 9.88 -16.65
C THR A 98 7.54 9.45 -15.70
N LEU A 99 6.68 10.39 -15.30
CA LEU A 99 5.48 10.08 -14.53
C LEU A 99 4.41 9.52 -15.46
N LEU A 100 3.95 8.28 -15.18
CA LEU A 100 2.78 7.68 -15.84
C LEU A 100 1.53 8.25 -15.16
N ARG A 101 0.90 9.22 -15.81
CA ARG A 101 -0.16 10.02 -15.19
C ARG A 101 -1.56 9.47 -15.37
N GLU A 102 -1.78 8.63 -16.39
CA GLU A 102 -3.12 8.15 -16.73
C GLU A 102 -3.56 7.02 -15.79
N HIS A 103 -4.71 7.21 -15.15
CA HIS A 103 -5.30 6.25 -14.22
C HIS A 103 -6.59 5.67 -14.79
N TYR A 104 -6.65 4.35 -14.95
CA TYR A 104 -7.74 3.61 -15.62
C TYR A 104 -8.52 2.66 -14.70
N ARG A 105 -8.18 2.59 -13.41
CA ARG A 105 -8.69 1.54 -12.51
C ARG A 105 -9.85 2.02 -11.65
N CYS A 106 -9.60 2.95 -10.76
CA CYS A 106 -10.53 3.33 -9.71
C CYS A 106 -11.60 4.30 -10.20
N HIS A 107 -12.76 4.25 -9.56
CA HIS A 107 -13.79 5.29 -9.73
C HIS A 107 -13.20 6.69 -9.47
N PRO A 108 -13.62 7.73 -10.23
CA PRO A 108 -13.05 9.07 -10.10
C PRO A 108 -13.06 9.63 -8.67
N ARG A 109 -14.14 9.44 -7.91
CA ARG A 109 -14.25 9.92 -6.52
C ARG A 109 -13.25 9.24 -5.59
N ILE A 110 -12.91 7.97 -5.83
CA ILE A 110 -11.94 7.23 -5.00
C ILE A 110 -10.53 7.73 -5.28
N ILE A 111 -10.10 7.69 -6.54
CA ILE A 111 -8.73 8.03 -6.89
C ILE A 111 -8.42 9.53 -6.76
N ASN A 112 -9.44 10.40 -6.84
CA ASN A 112 -9.23 11.84 -6.71
C ASN A 112 -8.74 12.22 -5.30
N PHE A 113 -9.14 11.50 -4.26
CA PHE A 113 -8.53 11.66 -2.93
C PHE A 113 -7.01 11.41 -2.99
N CYS A 114 -6.60 10.27 -3.53
CA CYS A 114 -5.18 9.94 -3.67
C CYS A 114 -4.45 10.96 -4.55
N ASN A 115 -5.08 11.37 -5.65
CA ASN A 115 -4.52 12.35 -6.57
C ASN A 115 -4.21 13.68 -5.89
N GLN A 116 -5.16 14.21 -5.15
CA GLN A 116 -4.97 15.47 -4.42
C GLN A 116 -3.98 15.35 -3.26
N LYS A 117 -4.06 14.24 -2.50
CA LYS A 117 -3.30 14.06 -1.28
C LYS A 117 -1.84 13.68 -1.52
N PHE A 118 -1.58 12.78 -2.47
CA PHE A 118 -0.28 12.12 -2.65
C PHE A 118 0.41 12.47 -3.97
N TYR A 119 -0.34 12.86 -5.00
CA TYR A 119 0.20 13.10 -6.34
C TYR A 119 0.08 14.55 -6.81
N GLY A 120 -0.26 15.49 -5.91
CA GLY A 120 -0.31 16.93 -6.21
C GLY A 120 -1.32 17.32 -7.30
N GLY A 121 -2.28 16.45 -7.61
CA GLY A 121 -3.26 16.66 -8.69
C GLY A 121 -2.77 16.26 -10.08
N ASP A 122 -1.61 15.59 -10.18
CA ASP A 122 -0.96 15.30 -11.46
C ASP A 122 -1.56 14.12 -12.24
N LEU A 123 -2.37 13.27 -11.58
CA LEU A 123 -2.98 12.13 -12.26
C LEU A 123 -4.11 12.59 -13.20
N VAL A 124 -4.16 11.98 -14.38
CA VAL A 124 -5.23 12.13 -15.37
C VAL A 124 -6.20 10.97 -15.19
N ILE A 125 -7.38 11.24 -14.64
CA ILE A 125 -8.38 10.21 -14.35
C ILE A 125 -9.14 9.89 -15.63
N MET A 126 -8.98 8.66 -16.14
CA MET A 126 -9.58 8.19 -17.41
C MET A 126 -10.88 7.43 -17.20
N THR A 127 -11.20 7.06 -15.97
CA THR A 127 -12.48 6.44 -15.58
C THR A 127 -13.60 7.49 -15.53
N ARG A 128 -14.86 7.04 -15.53
CA ARG A 128 -16.02 7.92 -15.57
C ARG A 128 -16.92 7.70 -14.35
N ASP A 129 -17.35 8.78 -13.75
CA ASP A 129 -18.46 8.80 -12.80
C ASP A 129 -19.78 8.77 -13.59
N LYS A 130 -20.64 7.79 -13.32
CA LYS A 130 -21.95 7.64 -13.96
C LYS A 130 -23.08 8.04 -13.02
N GLY A 131 -22.74 8.62 -11.87
CA GLY A 131 -23.67 9.03 -10.84
C GLY A 131 -23.95 7.91 -9.83
N GLU A 132 -23.00 6.97 -9.66
CA GLU A 132 -23.10 5.92 -8.64
C GLU A 132 -23.17 6.54 -7.24
N GLU A 133 -24.05 5.99 -6.40
CA GLU A 133 -24.17 6.35 -4.98
C GLU A 133 -23.16 5.51 -4.15
N ASP A 134 -22.85 5.99 -2.95
CA ASP A 134 -22.00 5.29 -1.95
C ASP A 134 -20.64 4.79 -2.47
N VAL A 135 -20.04 5.53 -3.40
CA VAL A 135 -18.73 5.18 -4.00
C VAL A 135 -17.59 5.20 -2.99
N ILE A 136 -17.61 6.16 -2.07
CA ILE A 136 -16.63 6.29 -1.00
C ILE A 136 -17.34 6.69 0.29
N CYS A 137 -17.25 5.85 1.30
CA CYS A 137 -18.02 5.97 2.54
C CYS A 137 -17.12 5.83 3.76
N ALA A 138 -17.47 6.55 4.85
CA ALA A 138 -16.85 6.39 6.15
C ALA A 138 -17.91 6.02 7.19
N ILE A 139 -17.72 4.89 7.87
CA ILE A 139 -18.61 4.41 8.92
C ILE A 139 -17.88 4.52 10.25
N ARG A 140 -18.46 5.26 11.18
CA ARG A 140 -17.91 5.42 12.52
C ARG A 140 -18.59 4.44 13.48
N THR A 141 -17.79 3.62 14.15
CA THR A 141 -18.31 2.73 15.20
C THR A 141 -18.71 3.50 16.46
N ALA A 142 -19.29 2.83 17.44
CA ALA A 142 -19.58 3.43 18.74
C ALA A 142 -18.29 3.92 19.42
N LYS A 143 -18.36 5.05 20.14
CA LYS A 143 -17.25 5.54 20.97
C LYS A 143 -16.91 4.54 22.08
N GLY A 144 -15.64 4.42 22.39
CA GLY A 144 -15.18 3.57 23.49
C GLY A 144 -13.77 3.05 23.27
N ASN A 145 -13.38 2.14 24.16
CA ASN A 145 -12.08 1.46 24.09
C ASN A 145 -12.33 0.02 23.63
N HIS A 146 -12.35 -0.18 22.33
CA HIS A 146 -12.71 -1.43 21.65
C HIS A 146 -11.50 -2.18 21.10
N SER A 147 -10.40 -1.47 20.82
CA SER A 147 -9.14 -2.08 20.33
C SER A 147 -8.43 -2.86 21.43
N ARG A 148 -8.04 -4.10 21.16
CA ARG A 148 -7.30 -4.99 22.06
C ARG A 148 -6.23 -5.73 21.29
N SER A 149 -4.97 -5.52 21.61
CA SER A 149 -3.86 -6.26 20.99
C SER A 149 -3.89 -6.25 19.46
N HIS A 150 -4.14 -5.10 18.85
CA HIS A 150 -4.25 -4.91 17.39
C HIS A 150 -5.45 -5.65 16.76
N MET A 151 -6.53 -5.78 17.50
CA MET A 151 -7.83 -6.29 17.02
C MET A 151 -8.94 -5.40 17.59
N ASN A 152 -9.96 -5.13 16.79
CA ASN A 152 -11.15 -4.37 17.16
C ASN A 152 -12.40 -5.12 16.72
N GLN A 153 -13.02 -5.83 17.68
CA GLN A 153 -14.21 -6.63 17.41
C GLN A 153 -15.38 -5.74 16.93
N ARG A 154 -15.49 -4.52 17.45
CA ARG A 154 -16.58 -3.64 17.06
C ARG A 154 -16.53 -3.23 15.58
N GLU A 155 -15.33 -3.01 15.04
CA GLU A 155 -15.18 -2.77 13.60
C GLU A 155 -15.53 -4.01 12.77
N ILE A 156 -15.18 -5.21 13.27
CA ILE A 156 -15.55 -6.48 12.62
C ILE A 156 -17.08 -6.66 12.56
N ASP A 157 -17.76 -6.38 13.67
CA ASP A 157 -19.21 -6.48 13.75
C ASP A 157 -19.87 -5.50 12.76
N VAL A 158 -19.39 -4.26 12.66
CA VAL A 158 -19.86 -3.26 11.69
C VAL A 158 -19.63 -3.73 10.25
N ILE A 159 -18.46 -4.29 9.95
CA ILE A 159 -18.19 -4.85 8.61
C ILE A 159 -19.20 -5.93 8.28
N LYS A 160 -19.43 -6.88 9.20
CA LYS A 160 -20.32 -8.03 9.00
C LYS A 160 -21.79 -7.64 8.93
N GLU A 161 -22.24 -6.76 9.82
CA GLU A 161 -23.65 -6.48 10.03
C GLU A 161 -24.16 -5.26 9.26
N GLU A 162 -23.29 -4.28 8.99
CA GLU A 162 -23.69 -3.01 8.40
C GLU A 162 -23.10 -2.78 6.98
N VAL A 163 -21.85 -3.23 6.70
CA VAL A 163 -21.24 -2.97 5.39
C VAL A 163 -21.58 -4.06 4.39
N LEU A 164 -21.21 -5.32 4.69
CA LEU A 164 -21.36 -6.43 3.75
C LEU A 164 -22.79 -6.64 3.25
N PRO A 165 -23.84 -6.54 4.08
CA PRO A 165 -25.22 -6.73 3.59
C PRO A 165 -25.69 -5.65 2.62
N ASN A 166 -25.02 -4.49 2.58
CA ASN A 166 -25.36 -3.37 1.70
C ASN A 166 -24.51 -3.35 0.42
N LEU A 167 -23.56 -4.27 0.26
CA LEU A 167 -22.78 -4.41 -0.96
C LEU A 167 -23.51 -5.32 -1.96
N SER A 168 -23.50 -4.92 -3.24
CA SER A 168 -24.12 -5.68 -4.34
C SER A 168 -23.04 -6.36 -5.20
N TYR A 169 -22.05 -6.98 -4.55
CA TYR A 169 -20.93 -7.66 -5.20
C TYR A 169 -20.85 -9.12 -4.74
N GLU A 170 -20.32 -9.98 -5.60
CA GLU A 170 -19.98 -11.35 -5.21
C GLU A 170 -18.79 -11.35 -4.24
N THR A 171 -18.64 -12.41 -3.45
CA THR A 171 -17.61 -12.47 -2.38
C THR A 171 -16.18 -12.35 -2.90
N ASP A 172 -15.91 -12.85 -4.09
CA ASP A 172 -14.61 -12.76 -4.75
C ASP A 172 -14.29 -11.36 -5.31
N GLU A 173 -15.30 -10.48 -5.44
CA GLU A 173 -15.18 -9.08 -5.83
C GLU A 173 -14.95 -8.13 -4.64
N ILE A 174 -15.04 -8.66 -3.40
CA ILE A 174 -14.89 -7.90 -2.15
C ILE A 174 -13.53 -8.18 -1.52
N GLY A 175 -12.90 -7.13 -1.02
CA GLY A 175 -11.69 -7.22 -0.22
C GLY A 175 -11.80 -6.48 1.11
N VAL A 176 -11.26 -7.07 2.18
CA VAL A 176 -11.13 -6.41 3.48
C VAL A 176 -9.65 -6.20 3.78
N ILE A 177 -9.29 -4.95 4.06
CA ILE A 177 -7.91 -4.55 4.33
C ILE A 177 -7.79 -4.07 5.78
N ALA A 178 -6.79 -4.57 6.49
CA ALA A 178 -6.46 -4.13 7.84
C ALA A 178 -4.96 -3.82 7.98
N PRO A 179 -4.56 -2.93 8.91
CA PRO A 179 -3.15 -2.65 9.16
C PRO A 179 -2.42 -3.80 9.88
N TYR A 180 -3.14 -4.62 10.66
CA TYR A 180 -2.56 -5.63 11.54
C TYR A 180 -3.00 -7.06 11.18
N ASN A 181 -2.05 -8.03 11.26
CA ASN A 181 -2.36 -9.45 11.00
C ASN A 181 -3.42 -10.00 11.96
N LYS A 182 -3.43 -9.61 13.24
CA LYS A 182 -4.44 -10.08 14.20
C LYS A 182 -5.87 -9.67 13.81
N GLN A 183 -6.04 -8.48 13.28
CA GLN A 183 -7.33 -8.05 12.73
C GLN A 183 -7.71 -8.88 11.50
N VAL A 184 -6.77 -9.11 10.61
CA VAL A 184 -6.97 -9.97 9.42
C VAL A 184 -7.45 -11.37 9.84
N ASP A 185 -6.79 -11.99 10.81
CA ASP A 185 -7.15 -13.34 11.29
C ASP A 185 -8.53 -13.34 11.95
N ALA A 186 -8.84 -12.31 12.73
CA ALA A 186 -10.14 -12.14 13.39
C ALA A 186 -11.29 -11.92 12.39
N VAL A 187 -11.07 -11.06 11.37
CA VAL A 187 -12.03 -10.85 10.28
C VAL A 187 -12.28 -12.13 9.51
N LYS A 188 -11.23 -12.87 9.12
CA LYS A 188 -11.37 -14.19 8.45
C LYS A 188 -12.16 -15.19 9.26
N SER A 189 -11.99 -15.18 10.59
CA SER A 189 -12.72 -16.09 11.48
C SER A 189 -14.18 -15.68 11.68
N ALA A 190 -14.50 -14.40 11.53
CA ALA A 190 -15.86 -13.87 11.72
C ALA A 190 -16.70 -13.92 10.45
N LEU A 191 -16.07 -13.91 9.28
CA LEU A 191 -16.73 -14.01 7.99
C LEU A 191 -16.80 -15.50 7.59
N GLU A 192 -18.00 -15.99 7.33
CA GLU A 192 -18.26 -17.36 6.87
C GLU A 192 -18.03 -17.52 5.36
N GLU A 193 -17.71 -16.41 4.66
CA GLU A 193 -17.61 -16.34 3.22
C GLU A 193 -16.15 -16.25 2.76
N ASP A 194 -15.88 -16.61 1.51
CA ASP A 194 -14.54 -16.61 0.92
C ASP A 194 -14.16 -15.21 0.40
N ILE A 195 -14.24 -14.21 1.29
CA ILE A 195 -13.82 -12.83 1.03
C ILE A 195 -12.30 -12.70 1.18
N ASP A 196 -11.66 -11.96 0.28
CA ASP A 196 -10.20 -11.74 0.32
C ASP A 196 -9.83 -10.77 1.45
N VAL A 197 -9.35 -11.29 2.58
CA VAL A 197 -8.95 -10.49 3.74
C VAL A 197 -7.43 -10.54 3.90
N ALA A 198 -6.78 -9.38 3.89
CA ALA A 198 -5.32 -9.30 4.01
C ALA A 198 -4.86 -7.99 4.64
N THR A 199 -3.57 -7.93 5.02
CA THR A 199 -2.93 -6.65 5.33
C THR A 199 -2.70 -5.86 4.05
N VAL A 200 -2.55 -4.53 4.19
CA VAL A 200 -2.30 -3.64 3.04
C VAL A 200 -1.10 -4.11 2.22
N HIS A 201 0.00 -4.54 2.87
CA HIS A 201 1.19 -5.06 2.20
C HIS A 201 0.89 -6.30 1.34
N LYS A 202 0.08 -7.23 1.85
CA LYS A 202 -0.31 -8.43 1.12
C LYS A 202 -1.38 -8.17 0.05
N PHE A 203 -2.05 -7.03 0.14
CA PHE A 203 -3.04 -6.59 -0.84
C PHE A 203 -2.40 -5.81 -2.01
N GLN A 204 -1.13 -5.40 -1.87
CA GLN A 204 -0.42 -4.72 -2.95
C GLN A 204 -0.36 -5.61 -4.21
N GLY A 205 -0.58 -5.02 -5.39
CA GLY A 205 -0.72 -5.76 -6.65
C GLY A 205 -2.09 -6.40 -6.89
N ARG A 206 -2.99 -6.43 -5.89
CA ARG A 206 -4.38 -6.91 -6.05
C ARG A 206 -5.34 -5.74 -6.20
N GLU A 207 -6.55 -6.02 -6.63
CA GLU A 207 -7.65 -5.05 -6.74
C GLU A 207 -9.00 -5.76 -6.61
N LYS A 208 -10.00 -5.07 -6.09
CA LYS A 208 -11.37 -5.57 -5.94
C LYS A 208 -12.36 -4.49 -6.34
N ASP A 209 -13.58 -4.89 -6.67
CA ASP A 209 -14.63 -3.93 -6.97
C ASP A 209 -15.03 -3.14 -5.72
N ALA A 210 -15.16 -3.81 -4.59
CA ALA A 210 -15.35 -3.17 -3.30
C ALA A 210 -14.19 -3.46 -2.34
N ILE A 211 -13.67 -2.42 -1.69
CA ILE A 211 -12.68 -2.52 -0.61
C ILE A 211 -13.25 -1.94 0.68
N ILE A 212 -13.11 -2.70 1.75
CA ILE A 212 -13.43 -2.28 3.11
C ILE A 212 -12.12 -2.17 3.88
N MET A 213 -11.78 -0.97 4.36
CA MET A 213 -10.62 -0.74 5.21
C MET A 213 -11.06 -0.57 6.66
N THR A 214 -10.48 -1.34 7.58
CA THR A 214 -10.63 -1.20 9.02
C THR A 214 -9.37 -0.55 9.62
N THR A 215 -9.53 0.43 10.50
CA THR A 215 -8.40 1.15 11.11
C THR A 215 -7.89 0.48 12.37
N VAL A 216 -8.74 -0.30 13.05
CA VAL A 216 -8.46 -1.08 14.25
C VAL A 216 -8.25 -0.21 15.51
N ASP A 217 -7.46 0.83 15.41
CA ASP A 217 -7.07 1.66 16.55
C ASP A 217 -8.24 2.53 17.02
N ASP A 218 -8.45 2.60 18.33
CA ASP A 218 -9.46 3.50 18.92
C ASP A 218 -9.13 4.97 18.68
N VAL A 219 -7.85 5.29 18.62
CA VAL A 219 -7.29 6.57 18.17
C VAL A 219 -6.21 6.26 17.16
N ILE A 220 -6.28 6.89 16.00
CA ILE A 220 -5.36 6.67 14.89
C ILE A 220 -3.91 6.89 15.33
N THR A 221 -3.05 5.93 15.00
CA THR A 221 -1.61 5.92 15.30
C THR A 221 -0.80 6.27 14.05
N SER A 222 0.47 6.61 14.22
CA SER A 222 1.38 6.88 13.09
C SER A 222 1.54 5.67 12.17
N PHE A 223 1.33 4.45 12.66
CA PHE A 223 1.40 3.23 11.84
C PHE A 223 0.15 3.07 10.97
N SER A 224 -1.04 3.21 11.53
CA SER A 224 -2.30 3.11 10.78
C SER A 224 -2.54 4.32 9.86
N ASP A 225 -1.86 5.45 10.11
CA ASP A 225 -1.91 6.69 9.34
C ASP A 225 -0.77 6.85 8.32
N ASP A 226 0.02 5.80 8.10
CA ASP A 226 1.11 5.86 7.12
C ASP A 226 0.57 6.25 5.73
N PRO A 227 1.11 7.31 5.08
CA PRO A 227 0.58 7.83 3.83
C PRO A 227 0.64 6.80 2.69
N ASN A 228 1.70 5.99 2.62
CA ASN A 228 1.86 4.98 1.59
C ASN A 228 0.87 3.83 1.79
N LEU A 229 0.62 3.47 3.07
CA LEU A 229 -0.37 2.47 3.44
C LEU A 229 -1.78 2.92 3.02
N LEU A 230 -2.15 4.15 3.35
CA LEU A 230 -3.47 4.70 3.00
C LEU A 230 -3.64 4.83 1.47
N ASN A 231 -2.62 5.34 0.78
CA ASN A 231 -2.64 5.47 -0.67
C ASN A 231 -2.84 4.11 -1.36
N VAL A 232 -2.11 3.08 -0.91
CA VAL A 232 -2.28 1.73 -1.44
C VAL A 232 -3.67 1.20 -1.13
N ALA A 233 -4.15 1.28 0.12
CA ALA A 233 -5.45 0.75 0.50
C ALA A 233 -6.60 1.34 -0.31
N VAL A 234 -6.66 2.68 -0.43
CA VAL A 234 -7.71 3.39 -1.18
C VAL A 234 -7.65 3.03 -2.67
N SER A 235 -6.45 3.00 -3.26
CA SER A 235 -6.28 2.73 -4.70
C SER A 235 -6.48 1.26 -5.09
N ARG A 236 -6.80 0.35 -4.15
CA ARG A 236 -7.20 -1.04 -4.46
C ARG A 236 -8.68 -1.18 -4.84
N ALA A 237 -9.50 -0.19 -4.53
CA ALA A 237 -10.93 -0.19 -4.84
C ALA A 237 -11.18 0.28 -6.27
N LYS A 238 -11.86 -0.55 -7.08
CA LYS A 238 -12.28 -0.14 -8.42
C LYS A 238 -13.54 0.72 -8.39
N SER A 239 -14.56 0.28 -7.67
CA SER A 239 -15.91 0.82 -7.73
C SER A 239 -16.40 1.42 -6.40
N GLN A 240 -16.11 0.76 -5.28
CA GLN A 240 -16.54 1.22 -3.95
C GLN A 240 -15.44 1.08 -2.90
N PHE A 241 -15.34 2.07 -2.01
CA PHE A 241 -14.42 2.06 -0.88
C PHE A 241 -15.14 2.43 0.42
N TYR A 242 -15.03 1.58 1.43
CA TYR A 242 -15.57 1.80 2.77
C TYR A 242 -14.45 1.90 3.79
N LEU A 243 -14.44 3.00 4.55
CA LEU A 243 -13.57 3.17 5.72
C LEU A 243 -14.39 2.89 6.99
N VAL A 244 -14.01 1.88 7.75
CA VAL A 244 -14.56 1.63 9.10
C VAL A 244 -13.57 2.13 10.14
N VAL A 245 -13.98 3.09 10.95
CA VAL A 245 -13.13 3.80 11.90
C VAL A 245 -13.82 3.95 13.25
N SER A 246 -13.06 4.00 14.33
CA SER A 246 -13.58 4.28 15.67
C SER A 246 -14.37 5.59 15.72
N GLY A 247 -15.48 5.59 16.46
CA GLY A 247 -16.27 6.78 16.75
C GLY A 247 -15.60 7.77 17.72
N ASN A 248 -14.44 7.44 18.25
CA ASN A 248 -13.66 8.35 19.10
C ASN A 248 -13.19 9.58 18.31
N GLU A 249 -12.86 10.63 19.02
CA GLU A 249 -12.24 11.82 18.42
C GLU A 249 -10.85 11.44 17.90
N GLN A 250 -10.60 11.75 16.63
CA GLN A 250 -9.36 11.43 15.95
C GLN A 250 -8.44 12.66 15.87
N PRO A 251 -7.11 12.47 15.76
CA PRO A 251 -6.19 13.59 15.52
C PRO A 251 -6.61 14.38 14.27
N LYS A 252 -6.58 15.72 14.35
CA LYS A 252 -7.00 16.56 13.22
C LYS A 252 -6.00 16.55 12.07
N ASP A 253 -4.71 16.45 12.40
CA ASP A 253 -3.61 16.50 11.44
C ASP A 253 -3.15 15.08 11.10
N CYS A 254 -4.07 14.25 10.56
CA CYS A 254 -3.74 12.91 10.11
C CYS A 254 -4.43 12.59 8.76
N ASN A 255 -3.82 11.70 7.98
CA ASN A 255 -4.26 11.36 6.63
C ASN A 255 -5.65 10.72 6.61
N ILE A 256 -5.97 9.89 7.61
CA ILE A 256 -7.30 9.27 7.74
C ILE A 256 -8.36 10.33 8.06
N SER A 257 -8.04 11.34 8.89
CA SER A 257 -8.97 12.46 9.13
C SER A 257 -9.22 13.29 7.88
N ASP A 258 -8.20 13.49 7.03
CA ASP A 258 -8.38 14.15 5.74
C ASP A 258 -9.25 13.32 4.80
N LEU A 259 -9.10 11.98 4.81
CA LEU A 259 -9.98 11.08 4.05
C LEU A 259 -11.43 11.19 4.54
N ILE A 260 -11.66 11.18 5.85
CA ILE A 260 -12.99 11.34 6.43
C ILE A 260 -13.59 12.70 6.05
N ALA A 261 -12.79 13.77 6.07
CA ALA A 261 -13.24 15.10 5.66
C ALA A 261 -13.53 15.19 4.15
N TYR A 262 -12.80 14.44 3.33
CA TYR A 262 -13.06 14.35 1.89
C TYR A 262 -14.36 13.61 1.58
N ILE A 263 -14.73 12.61 2.38
CA ILE A 263 -15.96 11.82 2.22
C ILE A 263 -17.20 12.60 2.67
N ALA A 264 -17.08 13.48 3.68
CA ALA A 264 -18.20 14.23 4.28
C ALA A 264 -18.71 15.35 3.37
#